data_5e90cad51f6faddfc70789b1505133e8
#
_entry.id   5e90cad51f6faddfc70789b1505133e8
#
_cell.length_a   1.000
_cell.length_b   1.000
_cell.length_c   1.000
_cell.angle_alpha   90.00
_cell.angle_beta   90.00
_cell.angle_gamma   90.00
#
_symmetry.space_group_name_H-M   'P 1'
#
loop_
_entity.id
_entity.type
_entity.pdbx_description
1 polymer ?
#
loop_
_entity_poly.entity_id
_entity_poly.type
_entity_poly.pdbx_seq_one_letter_code
_entity_poly.pdbx_strand_id
1 'polypeptide(L)'
;MSQPVRSIAQAFAILRLLADGDGLTLSEIGRALDLSPSSCFNLLNTLVAEGAIARGVGGKRYRLAGPWDGFEGLRDRAGRSLIDRARPLMARLAQQGDAAVGLWKMASRERLQLVAHAESDAVMRLRFADAQRQPLGGGAAGRALAAAQRVDDAELARRYAPVRWQADLPFDVYAAQVREAAARGYAIDRGFAHRGIWTVAVGIADVAPGFCLSASIVAGSRGEAEVAQLAAALGQLRARLVADQ
;
A
#
# COMPACT_ATOMS: atom_id res chain seq x y z
N MET A 1 3.59 19.12 27.53
CA MET A 1 3.38 17.81 26.88
C MET A 1 3.73 16.74 27.90
N SER A 2 2.79 15.86 28.27
CA SER A 2 3.05 14.77 29.23
C SER A 2 3.98 13.73 28.60
N GLN A 3 4.95 13.22 29.36
CA GLN A 3 5.80 12.11 28.93
C GLN A 3 4.95 10.84 28.74
N PRO A 4 5.16 10.08 27.66
CA PRO A 4 4.47 8.81 27.46
C PRO A 4 4.77 7.82 28.58
N VAL A 5 3.78 7.07 29.03
CA VAL A 5 3.97 6.00 30.00
C VAL A 5 4.79 4.88 29.35
N ARG A 6 6.00 4.65 29.88
CA ARG A 6 7.01 3.77 29.29
C ARG A 6 6.51 2.35 29.04
N SER A 7 5.79 1.76 30.01
CA SER A 7 5.26 0.40 29.88
C SER A 7 4.21 0.27 28.76
N ILE A 8 3.36 1.29 28.60
CA ILE A 8 2.38 1.32 27.50
C ILE A 8 3.10 1.43 26.16
N ALA A 9 4.07 2.32 26.03
CA ALA A 9 4.85 2.47 24.80
C ALA A 9 5.57 1.18 24.42
N GLN A 10 6.15 0.46 25.41
CA GLN A 10 6.81 -0.83 25.22
C GLN A 10 5.81 -1.94 24.81
N ALA A 11 4.62 -1.99 25.42
CA ALA A 11 3.58 -2.93 25.04
C ALA A 11 3.17 -2.75 23.58
N PHE A 12 2.91 -1.52 23.13
CA PHE A 12 2.63 -1.24 21.72
C PHE A 12 3.82 -1.54 20.79
N ALA A 13 5.07 -1.37 21.26
CA ALA A 13 6.24 -1.76 20.47
C ALA A 13 6.30 -3.27 20.26
N ILE A 14 5.97 -4.08 21.28
CA ILE A 14 5.86 -5.55 21.16
C ILE A 14 4.77 -5.93 20.15
N LEU A 15 3.57 -5.34 20.26
CA LEU A 15 2.47 -5.63 19.34
C LEU A 15 2.86 -5.33 17.88
N ARG A 16 3.53 -4.20 17.63
CA ARG A 16 4.03 -3.84 16.29
C ARG A 16 5.07 -4.83 15.78
N LEU A 17 6.02 -5.21 16.63
CA LEU A 17 7.07 -6.17 16.27
C LEU A 17 6.48 -7.53 15.89
N LEU A 18 5.44 -7.99 16.59
CA LEU A 18 4.76 -9.25 16.33
C LEU A 18 3.81 -9.19 15.11
N ALA A 19 3.41 -7.98 14.70
CA ALA A 19 2.52 -7.80 13.55
C ALA A 19 3.19 -8.10 12.21
N ASP A 20 4.52 -8.03 12.13
CA ASP A 20 5.28 -8.14 10.88
C ASP A 20 5.83 -9.57 10.61
N GLY A 21 5.49 -10.58 11.45
CA GLY A 21 6.10 -11.90 11.30
C GLY A 21 5.31 -13.09 11.90
N ASP A 22 5.86 -14.29 11.69
CA ASP A 22 5.27 -15.58 12.09
C ASP A 22 5.43 -15.90 13.60
N GLY A 23 5.69 -14.88 14.41
CA GLY A 23 5.88 -15.00 15.86
C GLY A 23 7.34 -15.04 16.28
N LEU A 24 7.62 -14.48 17.46
CA LEU A 24 8.96 -14.33 18.03
C LEU A 24 9.03 -14.94 19.44
N THR A 25 10.22 -15.36 19.85
CA THR A 25 10.51 -15.80 21.22
C THR A 25 10.75 -14.61 22.13
N LEU A 26 10.63 -14.78 23.44
CA LEU A 26 10.95 -13.75 24.44
C LEU A 26 12.34 -13.12 24.23
N SER A 27 13.33 -13.95 23.93
CA SER A 27 14.72 -13.47 23.74
C SER A 27 14.87 -12.65 22.46
N GLU A 28 14.17 -13.02 21.36
CA GLU A 28 14.16 -12.27 20.12
C GLU A 28 13.47 -10.90 20.32
N ILE A 29 12.32 -10.89 21.03
CA ILE A 29 11.59 -9.65 21.35
C ILE A 29 12.41 -8.74 22.27
N GLY A 30 13.00 -9.29 23.33
CA GLY A 30 13.84 -8.54 24.27
C GLY A 30 15.02 -7.88 23.56
N ARG A 31 15.70 -8.61 22.66
CA ARG A 31 16.82 -8.07 21.87
C ARG A 31 16.38 -6.99 20.89
N ALA A 32 15.29 -7.24 20.17
CA ALA A 32 14.79 -6.29 19.15
C ALA A 32 14.35 -4.95 19.75
N LEU A 33 13.85 -4.95 20.99
CA LEU A 33 13.29 -3.76 21.66
C LEU A 33 14.14 -3.25 22.82
N ASP A 34 15.35 -3.79 23.01
CA ASP A 34 16.25 -3.46 24.12
C ASP A 34 15.55 -3.53 25.49
N LEU A 35 14.84 -4.63 25.73
CA LEU A 35 14.13 -4.89 26.98
C LEU A 35 14.90 -5.89 27.86
N SER A 36 14.94 -5.61 29.18
CA SER A 36 15.43 -6.63 30.11
C SER A 36 14.54 -7.87 30.07
N PRO A 37 15.09 -9.08 30.31
CA PRO A 37 14.30 -10.32 30.29
C PRO A 37 13.08 -10.29 31.21
N SER A 38 13.20 -9.70 32.41
CA SER A 38 12.10 -9.56 33.35
C SER A 38 11.02 -8.60 32.88
N SER A 39 11.39 -7.43 32.32
CA SER A 39 10.43 -6.49 31.74
C SER A 39 9.71 -7.08 30.54
N CYS A 40 10.45 -7.72 29.66
CA CYS A 40 9.87 -8.40 28.48
C CYS A 40 8.87 -9.48 28.90
N PHE A 41 9.25 -10.33 29.87
CA PHE A 41 8.38 -11.39 30.38
C PHE A 41 7.08 -10.86 30.98
N ASN A 42 7.16 -9.80 31.82
CA ASN A 42 6.00 -9.18 32.46
C ASN A 42 5.05 -8.56 31.42
N LEU A 43 5.60 -7.84 30.44
CA LEU A 43 4.81 -7.25 29.35
C LEU A 43 4.12 -8.32 28.51
N LEU A 44 4.84 -9.39 28.15
CA LEU A 44 4.28 -10.50 27.37
C LEU A 44 3.18 -11.24 28.14
N ASN A 45 3.34 -11.49 29.43
CA ASN A 45 2.29 -12.11 30.25
C ASN A 45 1.04 -11.24 30.34
N THR A 46 1.21 -9.92 30.52
CA THR A 46 0.08 -8.98 30.51
C THR A 46 -0.63 -8.99 29.16
N LEU A 47 0.10 -8.91 28.05
CA LEU A 47 -0.49 -8.92 26.70
C LEU A 47 -1.20 -10.25 26.40
N VAL A 48 -0.72 -11.38 26.93
CA VAL A 48 -1.42 -12.67 26.83
C VAL A 48 -2.71 -12.65 27.67
N ALA A 49 -2.65 -12.16 28.91
CA ALA A 49 -3.81 -12.05 29.79
C ALA A 49 -4.92 -11.15 29.21
N GLU A 50 -4.52 -10.06 28.56
CA GLU A 50 -5.43 -9.13 27.87
C GLU A 50 -5.90 -9.67 26.48
N GLY A 51 -5.47 -10.86 26.07
CA GLY A 51 -5.85 -11.46 24.80
C GLY A 51 -5.30 -10.74 23.57
N ALA A 52 -4.28 -9.88 23.73
CA ALA A 52 -3.67 -9.16 22.63
C ALA A 52 -2.67 -10.02 21.85
N ILE A 53 -1.98 -10.94 22.53
CA ILE A 53 -1.08 -11.92 21.93
C ILE A 53 -1.39 -13.32 22.43
N ALA A 54 -0.98 -14.34 21.67
CA ALA A 54 -1.11 -15.74 22.02
C ALA A 54 0.25 -16.44 22.00
N ARG A 55 0.43 -17.46 22.85
CA ARG A 55 1.57 -18.36 22.76
C ARG A 55 1.33 -19.39 21.65
N GLY A 56 2.28 -19.54 20.75
CA GLY A 56 2.24 -20.53 19.69
C GLY A 56 2.34 -21.97 20.21
N VAL A 57 2.08 -22.93 19.34
CA VAL A 57 2.22 -24.36 19.62
C VAL A 57 3.66 -24.64 20.06
N GLY A 58 3.81 -25.24 21.26
CA GLY A 58 5.14 -25.45 21.90
C GLY A 58 5.57 -24.36 22.89
N GLY A 59 4.76 -23.31 23.12
CA GLY A 59 4.89 -22.35 24.23
C GLY A 59 6.05 -21.37 24.18
N LYS A 60 6.93 -21.44 23.17
CA LYS A 60 8.16 -20.62 23.09
C LYS A 60 8.04 -19.35 22.25
N ARG A 61 7.09 -19.30 21.31
CA ARG A 61 6.88 -18.18 20.41
C ARG A 61 5.58 -17.45 20.75
N TYR A 62 5.60 -16.12 20.63
CA TYR A 62 4.46 -15.24 20.80
C TYR A 62 4.04 -14.70 19.43
N ARG A 63 2.73 -14.59 19.19
CA ARG A 63 2.11 -14.01 17.98
C ARG A 63 0.93 -13.15 18.37
N LEU A 64 0.47 -12.30 17.48
CA LEU A 64 -0.80 -11.57 17.69
C LEU A 64 -1.96 -12.56 17.86
N ALA A 65 -2.90 -12.26 18.76
CA ALA A 65 -4.13 -13.03 18.92
C ALA A 65 -5.17 -12.59 17.89
N GLY A 66 -6.17 -13.46 17.60
CA GLY A 66 -7.14 -13.30 16.52
C GLY A 66 -7.71 -11.89 16.28
N PRO A 67 -8.24 -11.18 17.30
CA PRO A 67 -8.76 -9.81 17.10
C PRO A 67 -7.70 -8.78 16.70
N TRP A 68 -6.43 -9.04 17.03
CA TRP A 68 -5.29 -8.17 16.76
C TRP A 68 -4.50 -8.63 15.52
N ASP A 69 -4.71 -9.87 15.08
CA ASP A 69 -4.13 -10.41 13.87
C ASP A 69 -4.86 -9.82 12.66
N GLY A 70 -4.21 -8.92 11.95
CA GLY A 70 -4.82 -8.14 10.87
C GLY A 70 -5.17 -6.70 11.26
N PHE A 71 -4.93 -6.27 12.52
CA PHE A 71 -5.08 -4.87 12.89
C PHE A 71 -3.98 -4.03 12.21
N GLU A 72 -4.29 -3.50 11.05
CA GLU A 72 -3.37 -2.69 10.22
C GLU A 72 -2.74 -1.52 10.99
N GLY A 73 -3.43 -1.03 12.03
CA GLY A 73 -2.95 0.01 12.92
C GLY A 73 -1.64 -0.31 13.67
N LEU A 74 -1.26 -1.57 13.80
CA LEU A 74 0.01 -1.97 14.41
C LEU A 74 1.12 -2.16 13.37
N ARG A 75 0.77 -2.54 12.17
CA ARG A 75 1.71 -2.98 11.12
C ARG A 75 2.42 -1.85 10.38
N ASP A 76 1.91 -0.63 10.42
CA ASP A 76 2.38 0.37 9.45
C ASP A 76 2.37 1.81 9.94
N ARG A 77 3.36 2.16 10.75
CA ARG A 77 3.55 3.57 11.15
C ARG A 77 4.00 4.44 9.98
N ALA A 78 4.89 3.92 9.15
CA ALA A 78 5.41 4.62 7.98
C ALA A 78 4.32 4.80 6.93
N GLY A 79 3.55 3.74 6.65
CA GLY A 79 2.44 3.81 5.71
C GLY A 79 1.30 4.71 6.19
N ARG A 80 0.96 4.75 7.48
CA ARG A 80 -0.03 5.72 8.00
C ARG A 80 0.45 7.15 7.84
N SER A 81 1.68 7.44 8.20
CA SER A 81 2.29 8.76 7.98
C SER A 81 2.25 9.14 6.50
N LEU A 82 2.55 8.20 5.59
CA LEU A 82 2.46 8.41 4.15
C LEU A 82 1.02 8.72 3.71
N ILE A 83 0.03 7.95 4.20
CA ILE A 83 -1.40 8.15 3.88
C ILE A 83 -1.86 9.54 4.34
N ASP A 84 -1.54 9.95 5.57
CA ASP A 84 -1.96 11.23 6.12
C ASP A 84 -1.35 12.40 5.35
N ARG A 85 -0.08 12.30 4.96
CA ARG A 85 0.59 13.31 4.11
C ARG A 85 0.06 13.32 2.68
N ALA A 86 -0.33 12.16 2.15
CA ALA A 86 -0.85 12.05 0.79
C ALA A 86 -2.22 12.71 0.62
N ARG A 87 -3.11 12.62 1.61
CA ARG A 87 -4.50 13.10 1.51
C ARG A 87 -4.63 14.53 0.99
N PRO A 88 -4.00 15.56 1.59
CA PRO A 88 -4.13 16.93 1.10
C PRO A 88 -3.53 17.14 -0.29
N LEU A 89 -2.47 16.43 -0.64
CA LEU A 89 -1.83 16.51 -1.95
C LEU A 89 -2.70 15.84 -3.02
N MET A 90 -3.31 14.70 -2.71
CA MET A 90 -4.23 14.00 -3.59
C MET A 90 -5.50 14.84 -3.86
N ALA A 91 -6.05 15.51 -2.83
CA ALA A 91 -7.20 16.39 -3.00
C ALA A 91 -6.90 17.52 -3.98
N ARG A 92 -5.74 18.18 -3.86
CA ARG A 92 -5.31 19.21 -4.80
C ARG A 92 -5.16 18.67 -6.23
N LEU A 93 -4.53 17.50 -6.38
CA LEU A 93 -4.35 16.88 -7.69
C LEU A 93 -5.70 16.50 -8.32
N ALA A 94 -6.64 15.97 -7.54
CA ALA A 94 -7.97 15.62 -8.02
C ALA A 94 -8.71 16.84 -8.58
N GLN A 95 -8.66 17.98 -7.87
CA GLN A 95 -9.27 19.24 -8.30
C GLN A 95 -8.60 19.80 -9.57
N GLN A 96 -7.28 19.89 -9.59
CA GLN A 96 -6.53 20.44 -10.72
C GLN A 96 -6.61 19.56 -11.96
N GLY A 97 -6.61 18.25 -11.75
CA GLY A 97 -6.64 17.27 -12.81
C GLY A 97 -8.04 16.82 -13.22
N ASP A 98 -9.10 17.27 -12.56
CA ASP A 98 -10.47 16.74 -12.70
C ASP A 98 -10.47 15.22 -12.82
N ALA A 99 -9.87 14.57 -11.85
CA ALA A 99 -9.57 13.13 -11.84
C ALA A 99 -9.95 12.48 -10.50
N ALA A 100 -10.25 11.20 -10.52
CA ALA A 100 -10.28 10.40 -9.30
C ALA A 100 -8.85 9.95 -8.95
N VAL A 101 -8.32 10.39 -7.82
CA VAL A 101 -6.97 10.08 -7.36
C VAL A 101 -7.03 9.04 -6.24
N GLY A 102 -6.29 7.96 -6.38
CA GLY A 102 -6.25 6.85 -5.42
C GLY A 102 -4.84 6.58 -4.91
N LEU A 103 -4.71 6.28 -3.62
CA LEU A 103 -3.53 5.69 -3.01
C LEU A 103 -3.81 4.24 -2.67
N TRP A 104 -3.05 3.36 -3.25
CA TRP A 104 -3.16 1.92 -3.11
C TRP A 104 -1.99 1.38 -2.31
N LYS A 105 -2.26 0.42 -1.42
CA LYS A 105 -1.28 -0.30 -0.63
C LYS A 105 -1.29 -1.76 -1.03
N MET A 106 -0.13 -2.39 -1.10
CA MET A 106 -0.04 -3.84 -1.22
C MET A 106 -0.50 -4.48 0.10
N ALA A 107 -1.73 -5.00 0.11
CA ALA A 107 -2.34 -5.62 1.29
C ALA A 107 -1.92 -7.08 1.48
N SER A 108 -1.55 -7.76 0.37
CA SER A 108 -0.99 -9.12 0.36
C SER A 108 -0.20 -9.35 -0.92
N ARG A 109 0.39 -10.54 -1.05
CA ARG A 109 1.05 -10.96 -2.30
C ARG A 109 0.12 -11.05 -3.52
N GLU A 110 -1.18 -10.89 -3.33
CA GLU A 110 -2.19 -11.04 -4.39
C GLU A 110 -3.06 -9.80 -4.59
N ARG A 111 -3.09 -8.88 -3.63
CA ARG A 111 -4.08 -7.80 -3.61
C ARG A 111 -3.47 -6.43 -3.32
N LEU A 112 -3.95 -5.44 -4.08
CA LEU A 112 -3.90 -4.02 -3.73
C LEU A 112 -5.19 -3.62 -3.03
N GLN A 113 -5.08 -2.75 -2.02
CA GLN A 113 -6.21 -2.13 -1.32
C GLN A 113 -6.12 -0.61 -1.44
N LEU A 114 -7.23 0.03 -1.74
CA LEU A 114 -7.37 1.48 -1.71
C LEU A 114 -7.37 1.94 -0.25
N VAL A 115 -6.40 2.76 0.15
CA VAL A 115 -6.23 3.25 1.52
C VAL A 115 -6.52 4.74 1.68
N ALA A 116 -6.52 5.49 0.58
CA ALA A 116 -7.00 6.85 0.50
C ALA A 116 -7.44 7.16 -0.94
N HIS A 117 -8.42 8.06 -1.08
CA HIS A 117 -8.82 8.59 -2.38
C HIS A 117 -9.27 10.05 -2.27
N ALA A 118 -9.27 10.73 -3.40
CA ALA A 118 -9.81 12.07 -3.57
C ALA A 118 -10.47 12.18 -4.95
N GLU A 119 -11.46 13.02 -5.06
CA GLU A 119 -12.24 13.28 -6.28
C GLU A 119 -12.31 14.78 -6.54
N SER A 120 -12.58 15.17 -7.80
CA SER A 120 -12.87 16.56 -8.14
C SER A 120 -14.29 16.95 -7.71
N ASP A 121 -14.57 18.25 -7.68
CA ASP A 121 -15.90 18.80 -7.44
C ASP A 121 -16.75 18.90 -8.72
N ALA A 122 -16.28 18.33 -9.84
CA ALA A 122 -17.00 18.34 -11.10
C ALA A 122 -18.39 17.70 -10.97
N VAL A 123 -19.36 18.22 -11.71
CA VAL A 123 -20.74 17.71 -11.71
C VAL A 123 -20.79 16.25 -12.15
N MET A 124 -19.97 15.87 -13.14
CA MET A 124 -19.75 14.47 -13.53
C MET A 124 -18.34 14.10 -13.17
N ARG A 125 -18.18 13.14 -12.26
CA ARG A 125 -16.87 12.71 -11.75
C ARG A 125 -16.80 11.21 -11.54
N LEU A 126 -15.60 10.67 -11.64
CA LEU A 126 -15.30 9.31 -11.22
C LEU A 126 -15.17 9.25 -9.70
N ARG A 127 -15.63 8.15 -9.13
CA ARG A 127 -15.48 7.87 -7.71
C ARG A 127 -14.99 6.46 -7.47
N PHE A 128 -14.06 6.30 -6.53
CA PHE A 128 -13.67 5.00 -6.01
C PHE A 128 -14.62 4.54 -4.90
N ALA A 129 -14.85 3.23 -4.81
CA ALA A 129 -15.50 2.65 -3.64
C ALA A 129 -14.51 2.62 -2.46
N ASP A 130 -14.99 2.90 -1.25
CA ASP A 130 -14.16 2.86 -0.04
C ASP A 130 -13.60 1.45 0.19
N ALA A 131 -12.33 1.40 0.61
CA ALA A 131 -11.60 0.15 0.87
C ALA A 131 -11.60 -0.85 -0.31
N GLN A 132 -11.76 -0.35 -1.53
CA GLN A 132 -11.75 -1.17 -2.74
C GLN A 132 -10.49 -2.04 -2.80
N ARG A 133 -10.66 -3.29 -3.25
CA ARG A 133 -9.57 -4.24 -3.47
C ARG A 133 -9.53 -4.68 -4.92
N GLN A 134 -8.31 -4.84 -5.45
CA GLN A 134 -8.08 -5.37 -6.79
C GLN A 134 -6.91 -6.36 -6.80
N PRO A 135 -6.79 -7.24 -7.80
CA PRO A 135 -5.60 -8.08 -7.98
C PRO A 135 -4.33 -7.23 -8.05
N LEU A 136 -3.22 -7.74 -7.49
CA LEU A 136 -1.94 -7.02 -7.43
C LEU A 136 -1.41 -6.60 -8.81
N GLY A 137 -1.67 -7.39 -9.86
CA GLY A 137 -1.30 -7.05 -11.25
C GLY A 137 -2.30 -6.15 -11.98
N GLY A 138 -3.42 -5.78 -11.33
CA GLY A 138 -4.54 -5.10 -12.01
C GLY A 138 -4.27 -3.65 -12.39
N GLY A 139 -4.69 -3.28 -13.59
CA GLY A 139 -4.70 -1.91 -14.08
C GLY A 139 -3.34 -1.22 -14.14
N ALA A 140 -3.34 0.10 -14.21
CA ALA A 140 -2.11 0.90 -14.18
C ALA A 140 -1.38 0.77 -12.84
N ALA A 141 -2.11 0.68 -11.71
CA ALA A 141 -1.53 0.58 -10.37
C ALA A 141 -0.65 -0.68 -10.22
N GLY A 142 -1.15 -1.84 -10.68
CA GLY A 142 -0.37 -3.08 -10.64
C GLY A 142 0.88 -3.02 -11.49
N ARG A 143 0.80 -2.48 -12.72
CA ARG A 143 1.96 -2.29 -13.61
C ARG A 143 2.99 -1.32 -13.03
N ALA A 144 2.54 -0.19 -12.50
CA ALA A 144 3.43 0.79 -11.90
C ALA A 144 4.17 0.25 -10.66
N LEU A 145 3.48 -0.51 -9.81
CA LEU A 145 4.11 -1.13 -8.65
C LEU A 145 5.08 -2.24 -9.06
N ALA A 146 4.71 -3.10 -10.02
CA ALA A 146 5.60 -4.14 -10.55
C ALA A 146 6.89 -3.55 -11.15
N ALA A 147 6.76 -2.46 -11.91
CA ALA A 147 7.88 -1.71 -12.47
C ALA A 147 8.79 -1.11 -11.38
N ALA A 148 8.22 -0.46 -10.38
CA ALA A 148 8.96 0.15 -9.27
C ALA A 148 9.68 -0.90 -8.41
N GLN A 149 9.09 -2.06 -8.22
CA GLN A 149 9.68 -3.20 -7.49
C GLN A 149 10.65 -4.02 -8.33
N ARG A 150 10.76 -3.77 -9.63
CA ARG A 150 11.62 -4.51 -10.57
C ARG A 150 11.42 -6.02 -10.50
N VAL A 151 10.14 -6.46 -10.48
CA VAL A 151 9.81 -7.87 -10.38
C VAL A 151 10.26 -8.63 -11.63
N ASP A 152 10.63 -9.90 -11.45
CA ASP A 152 10.98 -10.79 -12.55
C ASP A 152 9.74 -11.27 -13.33
N ASP A 153 9.98 -11.93 -14.45
CA ASP A 153 8.92 -12.39 -15.36
C ASP A 153 8.03 -13.47 -14.70
N ALA A 154 8.55 -14.30 -13.80
CA ALA A 154 7.78 -15.31 -13.10
C ALA A 154 6.78 -14.67 -12.10
N GLU A 155 7.25 -13.71 -11.29
CA GLU A 155 6.40 -12.94 -10.41
C GLU A 155 5.41 -12.09 -11.21
N LEU A 156 5.80 -11.54 -12.34
CA LEU A 156 4.93 -10.77 -13.21
C LEU A 156 3.79 -11.62 -13.76
N ALA A 157 4.08 -12.83 -14.22
CA ALA A 157 3.08 -13.79 -14.69
C ALA A 157 2.11 -14.19 -13.56
N ARG A 158 2.64 -14.40 -12.35
CA ARG A 158 1.81 -14.71 -11.17
C ARG A 158 0.86 -13.56 -10.82
N ARG A 159 1.29 -12.30 -10.94
CA ARG A 159 0.44 -11.11 -10.67
C ARG A 159 -0.60 -10.90 -11.76
N TYR A 160 -0.28 -11.21 -13.01
CA TYR A 160 -1.18 -11.07 -14.16
C TYR A 160 -2.31 -12.10 -14.16
N ALA A 161 -2.03 -13.36 -13.84
CA ALA A 161 -2.96 -14.49 -14.00
C ALA A 161 -4.33 -14.30 -13.30
N PRO A 162 -4.46 -13.75 -12.08
CA PRO A 162 -5.76 -13.58 -11.41
C PRO A 162 -6.54 -12.34 -11.87
N VAL A 163 -6.00 -11.53 -12.79
CA VAL A 163 -6.65 -10.29 -13.23
C VAL A 163 -7.72 -10.61 -14.28
N ARG A 164 -8.93 -10.14 -14.02
CA ARG A 164 -10.03 -10.21 -15.02
C ARG A 164 -10.05 -8.90 -15.81
N TRP A 165 -9.43 -8.93 -16.98
CA TRP A 165 -9.40 -7.78 -17.88
C TRP A 165 -10.77 -7.58 -18.56
N GLN A 166 -11.23 -6.35 -18.68
CA GLN A 166 -12.47 -6.01 -19.39
C GLN A 166 -12.25 -5.88 -20.92
N ALA A 167 -11.02 -5.63 -21.35
CA ALA A 167 -10.59 -5.74 -22.73
C ALA A 167 -9.45 -6.75 -22.80
N ASP A 168 -9.29 -7.40 -23.93
CA ASP A 168 -8.23 -8.39 -24.13
C ASP A 168 -6.85 -7.74 -24.00
N LEU A 169 -6.01 -8.31 -23.13
CA LEU A 169 -4.64 -7.87 -22.88
C LEU A 169 -3.73 -9.10 -22.76
N PRO A 170 -3.06 -9.50 -23.83
CA PRO A 170 -2.12 -10.62 -23.81
C PRO A 170 -0.97 -10.36 -22.81
N PHE A 171 -0.42 -11.44 -22.22
CA PHE A 171 0.62 -11.32 -21.19
C PHE A 171 1.90 -10.65 -21.71
N ASP A 172 2.32 -10.93 -22.93
CA ASP A 172 3.49 -10.32 -23.57
C ASP A 172 3.33 -8.78 -23.71
N VAL A 173 2.12 -8.32 -24.07
CA VAL A 173 1.77 -6.89 -24.12
C VAL A 173 1.77 -6.30 -22.73
N TYR A 174 1.17 -6.97 -21.73
CA TYR A 174 1.21 -6.55 -20.34
C TYR A 174 2.65 -6.42 -19.83
N ALA A 175 3.50 -7.42 -20.06
CA ALA A 175 4.90 -7.41 -19.67
C ALA A 175 5.69 -6.28 -20.36
N ALA A 176 5.43 -6.03 -21.64
CA ALA A 176 6.01 -4.89 -22.37
C ALA A 176 5.60 -3.55 -21.73
N GLN A 177 4.33 -3.38 -21.36
CA GLN A 177 3.84 -2.17 -20.67
C GLN A 177 4.48 -1.97 -19.29
N VAL A 178 4.82 -3.05 -18.55
CA VAL A 178 5.55 -2.95 -17.28
C VAL A 178 7.00 -2.51 -17.52
N ARG A 179 7.68 -3.04 -18.53
CA ARG A 179 9.04 -2.61 -18.92
C ARG A 179 9.05 -1.14 -19.35
N GLU A 180 8.07 -0.73 -20.15
CA GLU A 180 7.91 0.67 -20.52
C GLU A 180 7.66 1.56 -19.30
N ALA A 181 6.82 1.14 -18.35
CA ALA A 181 6.58 1.85 -17.11
C ALA A 181 7.86 1.99 -16.25
N ALA A 182 8.73 0.97 -16.23
CA ALA A 182 10.02 1.04 -15.55
C ALA A 182 10.96 2.08 -16.18
N ALA A 183 10.92 2.22 -17.51
CA ALA A 183 11.75 3.19 -18.23
C ALA A 183 11.27 4.65 -18.04
N ARG A 184 9.96 4.88 -18.10
CA ARG A 184 9.36 6.24 -18.03
C ARG A 184 8.93 6.68 -16.64
N GLY A 185 8.90 5.76 -15.64
CA GLY A 185 8.55 6.06 -14.25
C GLY A 185 7.05 6.04 -13.93
N TYR A 186 6.18 5.75 -14.89
CA TYR A 186 4.73 5.65 -14.70
C TYR A 186 4.10 4.62 -15.63
N ALA A 187 2.96 4.08 -15.27
CA ALA A 187 2.15 3.18 -16.10
C ALA A 187 0.85 3.86 -16.54
N ILE A 188 0.32 3.43 -17.68
CA ILE A 188 -1.01 3.84 -18.17
C ILE A 188 -1.85 2.59 -18.42
N ASP A 189 -3.12 2.64 -18.01
CA ASP A 189 -4.16 1.73 -18.47
C ASP A 189 -5.15 2.48 -19.35
N ARG A 190 -5.29 2.04 -20.58
CA ARG A 190 -6.22 2.65 -21.55
C ARG A 190 -7.50 1.81 -21.70
N GLY A 191 -8.11 1.46 -20.57
CA GLY A 191 -9.39 0.76 -20.56
C GLY A 191 -9.30 -0.76 -20.54
N PHE A 192 -8.12 -1.36 -20.34
CA PHE A 192 -8.00 -2.81 -20.21
C PHE A 192 -8.61 -3.33 -18.91
N ALA A 193 -8.36 -2.63 -17.79
CA ALA A 193 -8.94 -2.98 -16.50
C ALA A 193 -10.40 -2.51 -16.38
N HIS A 194 -10.71 -1.32 -16.87
CA HIS A 194 -12.06 -0.73 -16.85
C HIS A 194 -12.34 -0.01 -18.16
N ARG A 195 -13.25 -0.57 -18.96
CA ARG A 195 -13.66 0.05 -20.22
C ARG A 195 -14.15 1.48 -20.01
N GLY A 196 -13.73 2.40 -20.85
CA GLY A 196 -14.12 3.80 -20.75
C GLY A 196 -13.36 4.60 -19.70
N ILE A 197 -12.39 4.00 -18.99
CA ILE A 197 -11.57 4.68 -17.99
C ILE A 197 -10.09 4.58 -18.39
N TRP A 198 -9.42 5.73 -18.38
CA TRP A 198 -7.96 5.76 -18.47
C TRP A 198 -7.40 6.05 -17.10
N THR A 199 -6.35 5.32 -16.75
CA THR A 199 -5.69 5.46 -15.44
C THR A 199 -4.19 5.60 -15.65
N VAL A 200 -3.61 6.62 -15.04
CA VAL A 200 -2.16 6.80 -14.90
C VAL A 200 -1.76 6.41 -13.48
N ALA A 201 -0.60 5.78 -13.30
CA ALA A 201 -0.14 5.39 -11.98
C ALA A 201 1.39 5.45 -11.83
N VAL A 202 1.85 5.74 -10.60
CA VAL A 202 3.26 5.73 -10.20
C VAL A 202 3.44 4.86 -8.96
N GLY A 203 4.44 3.98 -8.98
CA GLY A 203 4.74 3.09 -7.85
C GLY A 203 5.61 3.78 -6.80
N ILE A 204 5.39 3.42 -5.53
CA ILE A 204 6.19 3.82 -4.36
C ILE A 204 6.68 2.52 -3.72
N ALA A 205 7.84 2.03 -4.16
CA ALA A 205 8.46 0.81 -3.63
C ALA A 205 9.34 1.10 -2.40
N ASP A 206 9.70 2.36 -2.18
CA ASP A 206 10.61 2.80 -1.11
C ASP A 206 9.98 2.67 0.28
N VAL A 207 8.65 2.53 0.36
CA VAL A 207 7.90 2.35 1.61
C VAL A 207 7.26 0.96 1.64
N ALA A 208 7.67 0.12 2.59
CA ALA A 208 7.07 -1.21 2.75
C ALA A 208 5.59 -1.12 3.17
N PRO A 209 4.71 -2.03 2.72
CA PRO A 209 4.94 -3.16 1.82
C PRO A 209 4.95 -2.81 0.34
N GLY A 210 4.82 -1.55 -0.03
CA GLY A 210 4.70 -1.00 -1.37
C GLY A 210 3.36 -0.29 -1.57
N PHE A 211 3.43 0.91 -2.16
CA PHE A 211 2.28 1.75 -2.44
C PHE A 211 2.25 2.16 -3.91
N CYS A 212 1.12 2.64 -4.37
CA CYS A 212 0.94 3.18 -5.71
C CYS A 212 -0.06 4.33 -5.69
N LEU A 213 0.30 5.43 -6.34
CA LEU A 213 -0.62 6.54 -6.63
C LEU A 213 -1.23 6.33 -8.01
N SER A 214 -2.52 6.59 -8.16
CA SER A 214 -3.20 6.56 -9.45
C SER A 214 -4.09 7.78 -9.65
N ALA A 215 -4.25 8.21 -10.90
CA ALA A 215 -5.24 9.19 -11.32
C ALA A 215 -6.06 8.60 -12.46
N SER A 216 -7.38 8.57 -12.32
CA SER A 216 -8.31 8.00 -13.28
C SER A 216 -9.21 9.09 -13.86
N ILE A 217 -9.42 9.04 -15.18
CA ILE A 217 -10.25 9.95 -15.96
C ILE A 217 -11.16 9.17 -16.90
N VAL A 218 -12.22 9.78 -17.38
CA VAL A 218 -13.07 9.20 -18.43
C VAL A 218 -12.29 9.17 -19.75
N ALA A 219 -12.30 8.03 -20.43
CA ALA A 219 -11.64 7.88 -21.73
C ALA A 219 -12.18 8.88 -22.76
N GLY A 220 -11.27 9.49 -23.51
CA GLY A 220 -11.64 10.49 -24.53
C GLY A 220 -12.02 11.86 -23.98
N SER A 221 -12.09 12.03 -22.64
CA SER A 221 -12.31 13.39 -22.06
C SER A 221 -11.07 14.27 -22.16
N ARG A 222 -9.89 13.67 -22.37
CA ARG A 222 -8.59 14.35 -22.42
C ARG A 222 -7.67 13.71 -23.46
N GLY A 223 -6.72 14.51 -23.97
CA GLY A 223 -5.70 14.07 -24.91
C GLY A 223 -4.44 13.53 -24.22
N GLU A 224 -3.46 13.13 -25.02
CA GLU A 224 -2.19 12.57 -24.53
C GLU A 224 -1.36 13.58 -23.72
N ALA A 225 -1.47 14.86 -24.04
CA ALA A 225 -0.77 15.94 -23.32
C ALA A 225 -1.24 16.02 -21.85
N GLU A 226 -2.55 15.97 -21.62
CA GLU A 226 -3.13 16.01 -20.27
C GLU A 226 -2.83 14.72 -19.49
N VAL A 227 -2.80 13.57 -20.17
CA VAL A 227 -2.36 12.31 -19.55
C VAL A 227 -0.91 12.40 -19.09
N ALA A 228 -0.02 12.99 -19.91
CA ALA A 228 1.38 13.23 -19.53
C ALA A 228 1.49 14.23 -18.36
N GLN A 229 0.66 15.27 -18.32
CA GLN A 229 0.60 16.22 -17.19
C GLN A 229 0.16 15.52 -15.89
N LEU A 230 -0.85 14.64 -15.94
CA LEU A 230 -1.25 13.84 -14.78
C LEU A 230 -0.12 12.92 -14.31
N ALA A 231 0.62 12.29 -15.23
CA ALA A 231 1.78 11.48 -14.90
C ALA A 231 2.88 12.29 -14.20
N ALA A 232 3.20 13.48 -14.72
CA ALA A 232 4.16 14.39 -14.11
C ALA A 232 3.73 14.84 -12.71
N ALA A 233 2.45 15.18 -12.53
CA ALA A 233 1.90 15.60 -11.25
C ALA A 233 1.92 14.46 -10.21
N LEU A 234 1.59 13.23 -10.61
CA LEU A 234 1.73 12.05 -9.75
C LEU A 234 3.19 11.79 -9.36
N GLY A 235 4.13 11.97 -10.30
CA GLY A 235 5.57 11.85 -10.06
C GLY A 235 6.06 12.87 -9.03
N GLN A 236 5.62 14.14 -9.14
CA GLN A 236 5.94 15.19 -8.16
C GLN A 236 5.33 14.89 -6.78
N LEU A 237 4.09 14.38 -6.75
CA LEU A 237 3.44 13.98 -5.51
C LEU A 237 4.23 12.83 -4.84
N ARG A 238 4.60 11.79 -5.60
CA ARG A 238 5.46 10.70 -5.13
C ARG A 238 6.76 11.24 -4.52
N ALA A 239 7.46 12.11 -5.24
CA ALA A 239 8.74 12.66 -4.78
C ALA A 239 8.61 13.37 -3.41
N ARG A 240 7.55 14.18 -3.21
CA ARG A 240 7.26 14.82 -1.91
C ARG A 240 7.01 13.82 -0.80
N LEU A 241 6.28 12.72 -1.09
CA LEU A 241 5.96 11.72 -0.08
C LEU A 241 7.17 10.90 0.36
N VAL A 242 8.16 10.74 -0.51
CA VAL A 242 9.38 9.95 -0.24
C VAL A 242 10.48 10.83 0.38
N ALA A 243 10.56 12.12 0.06
CA ALA A 243 11.59 13.02 0.57
C ALA A 243 11.46 13.35 2.07
N ASP A 244 10.27 13.21 2.65
CA ASP A 244 9.96 13.55 4.04
C ASP A 244 9.99 12.32 4.99
N GLN A 245 10.77 11.28 4.66
CA GLN A 245 10.95 10.07 5.48
C GLN A 245 12.12 10.16 6.44
#